data_962b28ebb11450d76c8d5c498384296f
#
_entry.id   962b28ebb11450d76c8d5c498384296f
#
_cell.length_a   1.000
_cell.length_b   1.000
_cell.length_c   1.000
_cell.angle_alpha   90.00
_cell.angle_beta   90.00
_cell.angle_gamma   90.00
#
_symmetry.space_group_name_H-M   'P 1'
#
loop_
_entity.id
_entity.type
_entity.pdbx_description
1 polymer ?
#
loop_
_entity_poly.entity_id
_entity_poly.type
_entity_poly.pdbx_seq_one_letter_code
_entity_poly.pdbx_strand_id
1 'polypeptide(L)'
;MKTSDEIVFFFDCDNTLLDNDRVQDDLRTHLERAFGAAKQERYWEIFESLRNELGYADYLGALQRYRLDTTSDPRLLQMSAFLLDYPFADRLYPGALDVIKHLGRWGPTVVLSDGDVVFQPRKIQRSGLWEAVGGRVLIYVHKETMLDDVERRYPARH
;
A
#
# COMPACT_ATOMS: atom_id res chain seq x y z
N MET A 1 12.20 29.58 -12.02
CA MET A 1 12.62 29.29 -10.64
C MET A 1 11.43 28.66 -9.93
N LYS A 2 11.48 27.37 -9.55
CA LYS A 2 10.50 26.83 -8.61
C LYS A 2 10.78 27.52 -7.26
N THR A 3 9.83 28.30 -6.77
CA THR A 3 9.84 28.74 -5.38
C THR A 3 9.85 27.48 -4.52
N SER A 4 10.87 27.35 -3.67
CA SER A 4 10.89 26.27 -2.68
C SER A 4 9.67 26.46 -1.79
N ASP A 5 8.80 25.47 -1.74
CA ASP A 5 7.73 25.45 -0.76
C ASP A 5 8.36 25.42 0.63
N GLU A 6 7.91 26.30 1.52
CA GLU A 6 8.51 26.37 2.86
C GLU A 6 8.23 25.12 3.69
N ILE A 7 7.11 24.41 3.41
CA ILE A 7 6.66 23.20 4.10
C ILE A 7 6.15 22.20 3.08
N VAL A 8 6.52 20.94 3.25
CA VAL A 8 5.93 19.79 2.52
C VAL A 8 5.47 18.75 3.55
N PHE A 9 4.27 18.23 3.37
CA PHE A 9 3.70 17.22 4.27
C PHE A 9 3.80 15.84 3.64
N PHE A 10 4.54 14.94 4.27
CA PHE A 10 4.64 13.55 3.87
C PHE A 10 3.77 12.68 4.76
N PHE A 11 2.94 11.83 4.15
CA PHE A 11 2.07 10.88 4.84
C PHE A 11 2.50 9.46 4.49
N ASP A 12 2.70 8.65 5.50
CA ASP A 12 2.68 7.21 5.34
C ASP A 12 1.25 6.75 5.03
N CYS A 13 1.11 5.61 4.33
CA CYS A 13 -0.19 5.10 3.92
C CYS A 13 -0.74 4.08 4.91
N ASP A 14 -0.05 2.94 5.03
CA ASP A 14 -0.54 1.76 5.74
C ASP A 14 -0.53 1.98 7.26
N ASN A 15 -1.68 1.77 7.90
CA ASN A 15 -1.91 2.03 9.32
C ASN A 15 -1.66 3.47 9.79
N THR A 16 -1.60 4.41 8.83
CA THR A 16 -1.54 5.86 9.09
C THR A 16 -2.75 6.57 8.49
N LEU A 17 -3.00 6.43 7.21
CA LEU A 17 -4.18 6.96 6.52
C LEU A 17 -5.24 5.88 6.25
N LEU A 18 -4.82 4.64 6.14
CA LEU A 18 -5.63 3.48 5.78
C LEU A 18 -5.38 2.34 6.78
N ASP A 19 -6.46 1.71 7.26
CA ASP A 19 -6.44 0.55 8.16
C ASP A 19 -6.02 -0.70 7.38
N ASN A 20 -4.72 -0.91 7.28
CA ASN A 20 -4.14 -2.04 6.56
C ASN A 20 -4.30 -3.36 7.32
N ASP A 21 -4.38 -3.33 8.65
CA ASP A 21 -4.65 -4.52 9.46
C ASP A 21 -6.02 -5.10 9.13
N ARG A 22 -7.02 -4.23 8.93
CA ARG A 22 -8.34 -4.66 8.50
C ARG A 22 -8.35 -5.23 7.09
N VAL A 23 -7.54 -4.69 6.17
CA VAL A 23 -7.35 -5.28 4.83
C VAL A 23 -6.79 -6.70 4.95
N GLN A 24 -5.80 -6.91 5.82
CA GLN A 24 -5.22 -8.24 6.06
C GLN A 24 -6.23 -9.22 6.66
N ASP A 25 -7.05 -8.79 7.60
CA ASP A 25 -8.09 -9.62 8.21
C ASP A 25 -9.16 -10.04 7.19
N ASP A 26 -9.58 -9.11 6.34
CA ASP A 26 -10.55 -9.41 5.27
C ASP A 26 -9.94 -10.36 4.22
N LEU A 27 -8.67 -10.20 3.88
CA LEU A 27 -7.95 -11.12 3.01
C LEU A 27 -7.84 -12.51 3.64
N ARG A 28 -7.49 -12.60 4.92
CA ARG A 28 -7.43 -13.86 5.69
C ARG A 28 -8.77 -14.58 5.64
N THR A 29 -9.84 -13.88 5.92
CA THR A 29 -11.20 -14.40 5.89
C THR A 29 -11.59 -14.87 4.49
N HIS A 30 -11.23 -14.12 3.46
CA HIS A 30 -11.52 -14.49 2.07
C HIS A 30 -10.75 -15.74 1.65
N LEU A 31 -9.47 -15.84 1.99
CA LEU A 31 -8.63 -17.03 1.72
C LEU A 31 -9.19 -18.28 2.42
N GLU A 32 -9.56 -18.15 3.69
CA GLU A 32 -10.12 -19.27 4.44
C GLU A 32 -11.43 -19.78 3.83
N ARG A 33 -12.32 -18.87 3.43
CA ARG A 33 -13.59 -19.23 2.75
C ARG A 33 -13.37 -19.86 1.39
N ALA A 34 -12.41 -19.34 0.61
CA ALA A 34 -12.18 -19.80 -0.76
C ALA A 34 -11.38 -21.11 -0.83
N PHE A 35 -10.42 -21.30 0.07
CA PHE A 35 -9.44 -22.39 -0.02
C PHE A 35 -9.37 -23.29 1.23
N GLY A 36 -9.94 -22.87 2.34
CA GLY A 36 -9.86 -23.54 3.63
C GLY A 36 -8.67 -23.11 4.48
N ALA A 37 -8.74 -23.41 5.79
CA ALA A 37 -7.79 -22.93 6.80
C ALA A 37 -6.33 -23.30 6.50
N ALA A 38 -6.04 -24.54 6.14
CA ALA A 38 -4.66 -24.99 5.88
C ALA A 38 -3.97 -24.24 4.72
N LYS A 39 -4.72 -23.94 3.65
CA LYS A 39 -4.21 -23.19 2.51
C LYS A 39 -4.06 -21.71 2.84
N GLN A 40 -4.96 -21.16 3.64
CA GLN A 40 -4.86 -19.80 4.16
C GLN A 40 -3.61 -19.63 5.02
N GLU A 41 -3.36 -20.55 5.97
CA GLU A 41 -2.14 -20.54 6.80
C GLU A 41 -0.88 -20.61 5.94
N ARG A 42 -0.85 -21.50 4.95
CA ARG A 42 0.29 -21.64 4.03
C ARG A 42 0.57 -20.36 3.24
N TYR A 43 -0.46 -19.65 2.79
CA TYR A 43 -0.29 -18.36 2.12
C TYR A 43 0.40 -17.34 3.05
N TRP A 44 -0.02 -17.26 4.31
CA TRP A 44 0.56 -16.32 5.27
C TRP A 44 1.99 -16.67 5.68
N GLU A 45 2.32 -17.95 5.80
CA GLU A 45 3.70 -18.38 5.98
C GLU A 45 4.60 -17.88 4.83
N ILE A 46 4.14 -18.05 3.59
CA ILE A 46 4.85 -17.57 2.40
C ILE A 46 4.95 -16.04 2.42
N PHE A 47 3.88 -15.36 2.75
CA PHE A 47 3.84 -13.90 2.83
C PHE A 47 4.86 -13.35 3.85
N GLU A 48 4.89 -13.90 5.06
CA GLU A 48 5.83 -13.47 6.09
C GLU A 48 7.29 -13.82 5.73
N SER A 49 7.53 -14.98 5.14
CA SER A 49 8.85 -15.34 4.63
C SER A 49 9.34 -14.36 3.56
N LEU A 50 8.46 -14.02 2.63
CA LEU A 50 8.75 -13.07 1.56
C LEU A 50 8.97 -11.64 2.10
N ARG A 51 8.15 -11.22 3.07
CA ARG A 51 8.31 -9.93 3.75
C ARG A 51 9.67 -9.80 4.44
N ASN A 52 10.11 -10.86 5.11
CA ASN A 52 11.43 -10.89 5.75
C ASN A 52 12.58 -10.85 4.73
N GLU A 53 12.41 -11.49 3.57
CA GLU A 53 13.39 -11.49 2.49
C GLU A 53 13.48 -10.13 1.79
N LEU A 54 12.34 -9.53 1.45
CA LEU A 54 12.25 -8.30 0.64
C LEU A 54 12.30 -7.02 1.48
N GLY A 55 11.89 -7.08 2.76
CA GLY A 55 11.76 -5.94 3.64
C GLY A 55 10.49 -5.10 3.45
N TYR A 56 9.55 -5.54 2.62
CA TYR A 56 8.23 -4.94 2.44
C TYR A 56 7.14 -6.00 2.22
N ALA A 57 5.88 -5.60 2.37
CA ALA A 57 4.73 -6.49 2.18
C ALA A 57 4.42 -6.68 0.69
N ASP A 58 4.60 -7.89 0.17
CA ASP A 58 4.31 -8.25 -1.22
C ASP A 58 3.21 -9.31 -1.30
N TYR A 59 1.96 -8.87 -1.32
CA TYR A 59 0.78 -9.75 -1.38
C TYR A 59 0.68 -10.54 -2.68
N LEU A 60 1.02 -9.90 -3.80
CA LEU A 60 0.96 -10.53 -5.12
C LEU A 60 2.14 -11.49 -5.32
N GLY A 61 3.33 -11.13 -4.84
CA GLY A 61 4.49 -12.00 -4.83
C GLY A 61 4.28 -13.25 -3.99
N ALA A 62 3.64 -13.11 -2.83
CA ALA A 62 3.24 -14.26 -2.00
C ALA A 62 2.27 -15.18 -2.75
N LEU A 63 1.31 -14.62 -3.48
CA LEU A 63 0.38 -15.40 -4.30
C LEU A 63 1.10 -16.15 -5.43
N GLN A 64 2.09 -15.54 -6.06
CA GLN A 64 2.92 -16.18 -7.09
C GLN A 64 3.76 -17.32 -6.53
N ARG A 65 4.37 -17.15 -5.36
CA ARG A 65 5.11 -18.23 -4.68
C ARG A 65 4.18 -19.37 -4.25
N TYR A 66 3.03 -19.05 -3.70
CA TYR A 66 2.00 -20.04 -3.37
C TYR A 66 1.59 -20.88 -4.58
N ARG A 67 1.45 -20.24 -5.76
CA ARG A 67 1.11 -20.91 -7.00
C ARG A 67 2.13 -21.98 -7.41
N LEU A 68 3.40 -21.81 -7.07
CA LEU A 68 4.44 -22.80 -7.39
C LEU A 68 4.25 -24.11 -6.60
N ASP A 69 3.68 -24.01 -5.38
CA ASP A 69 3.41 -25.18 -4.52
C ASP A 69 2.09 -25.88 -4.88
N THR A 70 1.18 -25.19 -5.55
CA THR A 70 -0.17 -25.64 -5.87
C THR A 70 -0.46 -25.51 -7.34
N THR A 71 -0.15 -26.51 -8.14
CA THR A 71 -0.38 -26.48 -9.57
C THR A 71 -1.87 -26.30 -9.93
N SER A 72 -2.17 -25.21 -10.64
CA SER A 72 -3.38 -25.05 -11.47
C SER A 72 -4.74 -24.89 -10.74
N ASP A 73 -4.78 -24.28 -9.56
CA ASP A 73 -6.08 -23.90 -9.00
C ASP A 73 -6.56 -22.58 -9.64
N PRO A 74 -7.61 -22.61 -10.50
CA PRO A 74 -8.09 -21.39 -11.17
C PRO A 74 -8.61 -20.32 -10.22
N ARG A 75 -8.93 -20.68 -8.96
CA ARG A 75 -9.37 -19.73 -7.93
C ARG A 75 -8.25 -18.76 -7.53
N LEU A 76 -6.97 -19.08 -7.79
CA LEU A 76 -5.86 -18.16 -7.57
C LEU A 76 -5.97 -16.89 -8.45
N LEU A 77 -6.58 -17.00 -9.63
CA LEU A 77 -6.84 -15.83 -10.48
C LEU A 77 -7.90 -14.91 -9.86
N GLN A 78 -8.87 -15.48 -9.14
CA GLN A 78 -9.86 -14.70 -8.40
C GLN A 78 -9.25 -14.00 -7.18
N MET A 79 -8.21 -14.59 -6.60
CA MET A 79 -7.47 -13.96 -5.49
C MET A 79 -6.77 -12.67 -5.91
N SER A 80 -6.13 -12.64 -7.07
CA SER A 80 -5.51 -11.41 -7.57
C SER A 80 -6.56 -10.33 -7.80
N ALA A 81 -7.73 -10.69 -8.34
CA ALA A 81 -8.85 -9.76 -8.52
C ALA A 81 -9.35 -9.24 -7.17
N PHE A 82 -9.52 -10.10 -6.16
CA PHE A 82 -9.90 -9.67 -4.81
C PHE A 82 -8.93 -8.62 -4.26
N LEU A 83 -7.62 -8.87 -4.35
CA LEU A 83 -6.59 -7.94 -3.88
C LEU A 83 -6.62 -6.61 -4.65
N LEU A 84 -6.67 -6.66 -5.98
CA LEU A 84 -6.58 -5.47 -6.82
C LEU A 84 -7.88 -4.63 -6.83
N ASP A 85 -9.02 -5.27 -6.61
CA ASP A 85 -10.35 -4.64 -6.65
C ASP A 85 -10.97 -4.44 -5.26
N TYR A 86 -10.20 -4.70 -4.22
CA TYR A 86 -10.63 -4.48 -2.83
C TYR A 86 -11.12 -3.03 -2.61
N PRO A 87 -12.18 -2.81 -1.83
CA PRO A 87 -12.76 -1.48 -1.60
C PRO A 87 -11.93 -0.69 -0.57
N PHE A 88 -10.73 -0.27 -0.94
CA PHE A 88 -9.79 0.42 -0.06
C PHE A 88 -10.32 1.74 0.50
N ALA A 89 -11.24 2.42 -0.20
CA ALA A 89 -11.87 3.64 0.30
C ALA A 89 -12.62 3.42 1.63
N ASP A 90 -13.20 2.23 1.82
CA ASP A 90 -13.90 1.86 3.05
C ASP A 90 -12.96 1.57 4.23
N ARG A 91 -11.65 1.59 3.99
CA ARG A 91 -10.61 1.34 5.00
C ARG A 91 -9.80 2.58 5.35
N LEU A 92 -10.14 3.74 4.81
CA LEU A 92 -9.55 4.99 5.27
C LEU A 92 -9.96 5.27 6.72
N TYR A 93 -9.01 5.72 7.52
CA TYR A 93 -9.35 6.22 8.85
C TYR A 93 -10.25 7.46 8.74
N PRO A 94 -11.20 7.65 9.69
CA PRO A 94 -12.06 8.82 9.72
C PRO A 94 -11.24 10.11 9.67
N GLY A 95 -11.57 11.01 8.75
CA GLY A 95 -10.89 12.30 8.60
C GLY A 95 -9.58 12.29 7.81
N ALA A 96 -9.11 11.14 7.31
CA ALA A 96 -7.85 11.06 6.56
C ALA A 96 -7.80 12.02 5.36
N LEU A 97 -8.85 12.05 4.54
CA LEU A 97 -8.93 12.96 3.39
C LEU A 97 -9.06 14.43 3.82
N ASP A 98 -9.75 14.69 4.93
CA ASP A 98 -9.94 16.06 5.46
C ASP A 98 -8.61 16.63 5.98
N VAL A 99 -7.78 15.83 6.64
CA VAL A 99 -6.44 16.23 7.09
C VAL A 99 -5.56 16.57 5.90
N ILE A 100 -5.52 15.73 4.87
CA ILE A 100 -4.76 16.00 3.64
C ILE A 100 -5.21 17.32 3.01
N LYS A 101 -6.51 17.52 2.85
CA LYS A 101 -7.07 18.75 2.31
C LYS A 101 -6.75 19.97 3.17
N HIS A 102 -6.81 19.82 4.49
CA HIS A 102 -6.52 20.91 5.43
C HIS A 102 -5.05 21.34 5.33
N LEU A 103 -4.12 20.39 5.41
CA LEU A 103 -2.69 20.66 5.35
C LEU A 103 -2.24 21.13 3.95
N GLY A 104 -2.95 20.71 2.90
CA GLY A 104 -2.72 21.19 1.54
C GLY A 104 -2.89 22.70 1.32
N ARG A 105 -3.45 23.43 2.29
CA ARG A 105 -3.51 24.90 2.31
C ARG A 105 -2.19 25.55 2.70
N TRP A 106 -1.31 24.81 3.36
CA TRP A 106 -0.04 25.28 3.90
C TRP A 106 1.16 24.85 3.07
N GLY A 107 1.01 23.81 2.26
CA GLY A 107 2.03 23.31 1.38
C GLY A 107 1.64 21.99 0.70
N PRO A 108 2.46 21.48 -0.21
CA PRO A 108 2.19 20.21 -0.89
C PRO A 108 2.03 19.05 0.11
N THR A 109 1.02 18.22 -0.16
CA THR A 109 0.81 16.95 0.52
C THR A 109 1.24 15.80 -0.38
N VAL A 110 1.99 14.86 0.13
CA VAL A 110 2.61 13.75 -0.61
C VAL A 110 2.37 12.46 0.16
N VAL A 111 1.95 11.41 -0.52
CA VAL A 111 1.99 10.05 0.04
C VAL A 111 3.37 9.46 -0.19
N LEU A 112 4.01 9.01 0.89
CA LEU A 112 5.33 8.39 0.90
C LEU A 112 5.22 7.01 1.55
N SER A 113 5.33 5.95 0.76
CA SER A 113 5.05 4.58 1.20
C SER A 113 6.12 3.61 0.73
N ASP A 114 6.26 2.49 1.45
CA ASP A 114 6.93 1.32 0.95
C ASP A 114 5.93 0.39 0.26
N GLY A 115 6.38 -0.37 -0.72
CA GLY A 115 5.54 -1.33 -1.41
C GLY A 115 6.05 -1.71 -2.79
N ASP A 116 5.31 -2.61 -3.43
CA ASP A 116 5.53 -3.01 -4.81
C ASP A 116 4.93 -2.02 -5.82
N VAL A 117 5.28 -2.20 -7.09
CA VAL A 117 4.88 -1.27 -8.16
C VAL A 117 3.48 -1.55 -8.76
N VAL A 118 2.77 -2.56 -8.27
CA VAL A 118 1.44 -2.94 -8.78
C VAL A 118 0.37 -2.75 -7.71
N PHE A 119 0.51 -3.42 -6.57
CA PHE A 119 -0.51 -3.45 -5.52
C PHE A 119 -0.58 -2.13 -4.75
N GLN A 120 0.57 -1.57 -4.34
CA GLN A 120 0.58 -0.34 -3.55
C GLN A 120 0.03 0.88 -4.30
N PRO A 121 0.40 1.16 -5.57
CA PRO A 121 -0.24 2.23 -6.35
C PRO A 121 -1.74 2.00 -6.51
N ARG A 122 -2.17 0.76 -6.74
CA ARG A 122 -3.58 0.41 -6.90
C ARG A 122 -4.38 0.68 -5.63
N LYS A 123 -3.84 0.31 -4.46
CA LYS A 123 -4.40 0.62 -3.15
C LYS A 123 -4.60 2.12 -2.98
N ILE A 124 -3.55 2.91 -3.23
CA ILE A 124 -3.57 4.37 -3.10
C ILE A 124 -4.58 5.01 -4.06
N GLN A 125 -4.67 4.54 -5.30
CA GLN A 125 -5.65 5.01 -6.28
C GLN A 125 -7.09 4.68 -5.84
N ARG A 126 -7.37 3.44 -5.51
CA ARG A 126 -8.72 2.99 -5.16
C ARG A 126 -9.21 3.49 -3.80
N SER A 127 -8.31 3.94 -2.94
CA SER A 127 -8.69 4.59 -1.67
C SER A 127 -9.10 6.05 -1.82
N GLY A 128 -8.80 6.69 -2.97
CA GLY A 128 -8.99 8.12 -3.20
C GLY A 128 -7.82 8.98 -2.70
N LEU A 129 -6.80 8.37 -2.09
CA LEU A 129 -5.60 9.10 -1.63
C LEU A 129 -4.80 9.70 -2.79
N TRP A 130 -4.75 9.01 -3.94
CA TRP A 130 -4.06 9.50 -5.13
C TRP A 130 -4.59 10.86 -5.59
N GLU A 131 -5.89 10.98 -5.71
CA GLU A 131 -6.56 12.23 -6.08
C GLU A 131 -6.42 13.29 -5.00
N ALA A 132 -6.53 12.89 -3.73
CA ALA A 132 -6.45 13.81 -2.59
C ALA A 132 -5.09 14.53 -2.52
N VAL A 133 -4.01 13.85 -2.90
CA VAL A 133 -2.66 14.45 -2.97
C VAL A 133 -2.30 14.96 -4.37
N GLY A 134 -3.24 14.98 -5.32
CA GLY A 134 -3.01 15.45 -6.70
C GLY A 134 -1.92 14.66 -7.42
N GLY A 135 -1.87 13.34 -7.24
CA GLY A 135 -0.90 12.43 -7.85
C GLY A 135 0.51 12.49 -7.24
N ARG A 136 0.72 13.24 -6.17
CA ARG A 136 2.03 13.31 -5.49
C ARG A 136 2.21 12.08 -4.61
N VAL A 137 2.65 10.99 -5.22
CA VAL A 137 2.84 9.69 -4.58
C VAL A 137 4.25 9.20 -4.86
N LEU A 138 4.97 8.82 -3.82
CA LEU A 138 6.28 8.17 -3.87
C LEU A 138 6.18 6.80 -3.21
N ILE A 139 6.58 5.78 -3.95
CA ILE A 139 6.62 4.39 -3.47
C ILE A 139 8.04 3.86 -3.66
N TYR A 140 8.63 3.42 -2.57
CA TYR A 140 9.98 2.86 -2.53
C TYR A 140 9.94 1.43 -1.97
N VAL A 141 11.04 0.72 -2.07
CA VAL A 141 11.24 -0.56 -1.37
C VAL A 141 11.57 -0.29 0.10
N HIS A 142 12.45 0.71 0.35
CA HIS A 142 12.85 1.17 1.68
C HIS A 142 12.92 2.71 1.67
N LYS A 143 11.81 3.36 1.98
CA LYS A 143 11.68 4.83 1.91
C LYS A 143 12.68 5.57 2.80
N GLU A 144 13.02 5.00 3.96
CA GLU A 144 13.98 5.58 4.90
C GLU A 144 15.41 5.68 4.33
N THR A 145 15.74 4.89 3.31
CA THR A 145 17.03 4.97 2.62
C THR A 145 17.00 5.92 1.42
N MET A 146 15.83 6.49 1.11
CA MET A 146 15.58 7.29 -0.09
C MET A 146 15.33 8.77 0.23
N LEU A 147 15.66 9.22 1.43
CA LEU A 147 15.37 10.60 1.87
C LEU A 147 16.03 11.65 0.97
N ASP A 148 17.24 11.40 0.47
CA ASP A 148 17.91 12.30 -0.49
C ASP A 148 17.14 12.45 -1.80
N ASP A 149 16.47 11.38 -2.27
CA ASP A 149 15.61 11.44 -3.46
C ASP A 149 14.31 12.18 -3.16
N VAL A 150 13.75 11.99 -1.98
CA VAL A 150 12.56 12.69 -1.50
C VAL A 150 12.82 14.20 -1.45
N GLU A 151 13.93 14.63 -0.82
CA GLU A 151 14.33 16.03 -0.71
C GLU A 151 14.58 16.68 -2.09
N ARG A 152 15.18 15.95 -3.00
CA ARG A 152 15.39 16.44 -4.37
C ARG A 152 14.07 16.69 -5.12
N ARG A 153 13.08 15.82 -4.91
CA ARG A 153 11.76 15.93 -5.55
C ARG A 153 10.91 17.02 -4.94
N TYR A 154 11.01 17.16 -3.63
CA TYR A 154 10.23 18.10 -2.83
C TYR A 154 11.14 18.91 -1.90
N PRO A 155 11.91 19.85 -2.46
CA PRO A 155 12.78 20.71 -1.65
C PRO A 155 11.95 21.60 -0.73
N ALA A 156 12.26 21.55 0.55
CA ALA A 156 11.63 22.34 1.60
C ALA A 156 12.68 22.81 2.62
N ARG A 157 12.31 23.72 3.51
CA ARG A 157 13.13 24.04 4.70
C ARG A 157 12.88 22.98 5.77
N HIS A 158 13.93 22.51 6.38
CA HIS A 158 13.93 21.57 7.51
C HIS A 158 14.01 22.31 8.83
#